data_78795fab41469cae53233f22681bef86
#
_entry.id   78795fab41469cae53233f22681bef86
#
_cell.length_a   1.000
_cell.length_b   1.000
_cell.length_c   1.000
_cell.angle_alpha   90.00
_cell.angle_beta   90.00
_cell.angle_gamma   90.00
#
_symmetry.space_group_name_H-M   'P 1'
#
loop_
_entity.id
_entity.type
_entity.pdbx_description
1 polymer ?
#
loop_
_entity_poly.entity_id
_entity_poly.type
_entity_poly.pdbx_seq_one_letter_code
_entity_poly.pdbx_strand_id
1 'polypeptide(L)'
;MKNLLILVGNLTKDVEHKQINGKDFVQFDIGVWRKPNESFFVRVKAWEKTAQLMQDLKKGDRVQVSGKLDIESWDGSDGKKQYKATCIANNFERLTKKISNVSDPNFGLELDDEVAF
;
A
#
# COMPACT_ATOMS: atom_id res chain seq x y z
N MET A 1 24.76 1.30 -1.77
CA MET A 1 23.91 1.20 -0.56
C MET A 1 22.56 0.62 -0.93
N LYS A 2 21.99 -0.16 -0.01
CA LYS A 2 20.66 -0.73 -0.25
C LYS A 2 19.64 0.00 0.60
N ASN A 3 18.48 0.23 0.00
CA ASN A 3 17.30 0.72 0.68
C ASN A 3 16.15 -0.10 0.15
N LEU A 4 15.74 -1.10 0.92
CA LEU A 4 14.67 -2.01 0.52
C LEU A 4 13.63 -2.08 1.62
N LEU A 5 12.38 -1.82 1.25
CA LEU A 5 11.25 -1.91 2.15
C LEU A 5 10.21 -2.83 1.53
N ILE A 6 9.73 -3.79 2.29
CA ILE A 6 8.66 -4.69 1.87
C ILE A 6 7.59 -4.66 2.95
N LEU A 7 6.37 -4.33 2.56
CA LEU A 7 5.25 -4.22 3.49
C LEU A 7 4.04 -4.97 2.96
N VAL A 8 3.29 -5.54 3.88
CA VAL A 8 1.97 -6.11 3.59
C VAL A 8 0.95 -5.31 4.40
N GLY A 9 -0.08 -4.85 3.75
CA GLY A 9 -1.13 -4.10 4.43
C GLY A 9 -2.37 -3.97 3.57
N ASN A 10 -3.38 -3.32 4.13
CA ASN A 10 -4.65 -3.11 3.46
C ASN A 10 -4.84 -1.63 3.15
N LEU A 11 -5.35 -1.33 1.96
CA LEU A 11 -5.64 0.05 1.61
C LEU A 11 -6.72 0.61 2.51
N THR A 12 -6.52 1.83 2.99
CA THR A 12 -7.50 2.53 3.84
C THR A 12 -8.52 3.29 3.02
N LYS A 13 -8.21 3.58 1.76
CA LYS A 13 -9.09 4.26 0.79
C LYS A 13 -8.78 3.73 -0.60
N ASP A 14 -9.63 4.05 -1.56
CA ASP A 14 -9.33 3.80 -2.97
C ASP A 14 -8.06 4.54 -3.35
N VAL A 15 -7.33 3.99 -4.31
CA VAL A 15 -6.10 4.63 -4.80
C VAL A 15 -6.44 5.98 -5.47
N GLU A 16 -5.59 6.97 -5.22
CA GLU A 16 -5.66 8.25 -5.92
C GLU A 16 -4.72 8.19 -7.12
N HIS A 17 -5.29 8.32 -8.31
CA HIS A 17 -4.55 8.32 -9.56
C HIS A 17 -4.56 9.72 -10.17
N LYS A 18 -3.41 10.19 -10.59
CA LYS A 18 -3.30 11.48 -11.29
C LYS A 18 -2.06 11.48 -12.18
N GLN A 19 -1.95 12.51 -13.00
CA GLN A 19 -0.77 12.70 -13.82
C GLN A 19 0.01 13.91 -13.33
N ILE A 20 1.31 13.75 -13.21
CA ILE A 20 2.23 14.80 -12.81
C ILE A 20 3.28 14.93 -13.89
N ASN A 21 3.34 16.10 -14.55
CA ASN A 21 4.24 16.34 -15.67
C ASN A 21 4.11 15.28 -16.78
N GLY A 22 2.88 14.83 -17.04
CA GLY A 22 2.59 13.84 -18.07
C GLY A 22 2.88 12.41 -17.67
N LYS A 23 3.30 12.17 -16.43
CA LYS A 23 3.58 10.81 -15.95
C LYS A 23 2.49 10.34 -14.99
N ASP A 24 2.11 9.09 -15.13
CA ASP A 24 1.16 8.49 -14.22
C ASP A 24 1.72 8.41 -12.80
N PHE A 25 0.89 8.74 -11.84
CA PHE A 25 1.26 8.72 -10.44
C PHE A 25 0.07 8.24 -9.61
N VAL A 26 0.34 7.35 -8.65
CA VAL A 26 -0.68 6.94 -7.68
C VAL A 26 -0.12 7.09 -6.28
N GLN A 27 -1.02 7.34 -5.34
CA GLN A 27 -0.67 7.30 -3.93
C GLN A 27 -1.85 6.75 -3.13
N PHE A 28 -1.55 6.10 -2.06
CA PHE A 28 -2.54 5.57 -1.14
C PHE A 28 -1.86 5.24 0.19
N ASP A 29 -2.65 5.09 1.23
CA ASP A 29 -2.16 4.67 2.52
C ASP A 29 -2.54 3.23 2.76
N ILE A 30 -1.61 2.45 3.34
CA ILE A 30 -1.89 1.09 3.78
C ILE A 30 -1.81 1.02 5.30
N GLY A 31 -2.72 0.26 5.88
CA GLY A 31 -2.65 -0.07 7.29
C GLY A 31 -1.86 -1.36 7.44
N VAL A 32 -0.77 -1.30 8.20
CA VAL A 32 0.08 -2.45 8.45
C VAL A 32 -0.19 -2.95 9.86
N TRP A 33 -0.62 -4.19 9.95
CA TRP A 33 -0.95 -4.78 11.23
C TRP A 33 0.32 -4.95 12.07
N ARG A 34 0.25 -4.55 13.31
CA ARG A 34 1.40 -4.65 14.23
C ARG A 34 1.14 -5.64 15.36
N LYS A 35 -0.02 -5.54 15.99
CA LYS A 35 -0.49 -6.47 17.02
C LYS A 35 -1.98 -6.26 17.19
N PRO A 36 -2.70 -7.14 17.91
CA PRO A 36 -4.15 -7.03 18.01
C PRO A 36 -4.60 -5.61 18.35
N ASN A 37 -5.53 -5.10 17.55
CA ASN A 37 -6.12 -3.77 17.69
C ASN A 37 -5.13 -2.63 17.53
N GLU A 38 -3.98 -2.89 16.91
CA GLU A 38 -2.97 -1.87 16.67
C GLU A 38 -2.38 -2.01 15.27
N SER A 39 -2.40 -0.93 14.53
CA SER A 39 -1.76 -0.87 13.21
C SER A 39 -1.15 0.49 13.00
N PHE A 40 -0.21 0.57 12.10
CA PHE A 40 0.36 1.85 11.69
C PHE A 40 0.11 2.03 10.19
N PHE A 41 0.24 3.27 9.73
CA PHE A 41 -0.08 3.60 8.35
C PHE A 41 1.17 4.07 7.62
N VAL A 42 1.31 3.61 6.39
CA VAL A 42 2.43 4.00 5.53
C VAL A 42 1.86 4.50 4.22
N ARG A 43 2.33 5.64 3.75
CA ARG A 43 1.96 6.14 2.43
C ARG A 43 2.76 5.41 1.38
N VAL A 44 2.07 4.95 0.34
CA VAL A 44 2.70 4.30 -0.81
C VAL A 44 2.54 5.23 -2.00
N LYS A 45 3.65 5.46 -2.70
CA LYS A 45 3.68 6.25 -3.93
C LYS A 45 4.28 5.41 -5.03
N ALA A 46 3.76 5.53 -6.24
CA ALA A 46 4.28 4.82 -7.40
C ALA A 46 4.14 5.68 -8.64
N TRP A 47 5.01 5.43 -9.61
CA TRP A 47 5.10 6.21 -10.83
C TRP A 47 5.04 5.31 -12.05
N GLU A 48 4.56 5.87 -13.16
CA GLU A 48 4.61 5.29 -14.49
C GLU A 48 4.01 3.88 -14.54
N LYS A 49 4.77 2.88 -14.96
CA LYS A 49 4.25 1.53 -15.15
C LYS A 49 3.68 0.94 -13.86
N THR A 50 4.36 1.12 -12.74
CA THR A 50 3.87 0.62 -11.46
C THR A 50 2.55 1.30 -11.08
N ALA A 51 2.46 2.61 -11.30
CA ALA A 51 1.24 3.36 -11.05
C ALA A 51 0.09 2.84 -11.91
N GLN A 52 0.35 2.56 -13.18
CA GLN A 52 -0.67 2.03 -14.09
C GLN A 52 -1.22 0.70 -13.61
N LEU A 53 -0.36 -0.16 -13.08
CA LEU A 53 -0.78 -1.46 -12.58
C LEU A 53 -1.56 -1.36 -11.27
N MET A 54 -1.39 -0.27 -10.54
CA MET A 54 -2.05 -0.07 -9.24
C MET A 54 -3.37 0.68 -9.31
N GLN A 55 -3.75 1.24 -10.46
CA GLN A 55 -4.89 2.18 -10.51
C GLN A 55 -6.25 1.57 -10.20
N ASP A 56 -6.38 0.26 -10.20
CA ASP A 56 -7.65 -0.41 -9.87
C ASP A 56 -7.73 -0.91 -8.42
N LEU A 57 -6.75 -0.60 -7.60
CA LEU A 57 -6.79 -0.96 -6.18
C LEU A 57 -7.86 -0.17 -5.45
N LYS A 58 -8.55 -0.84 -4.53
CA LYS A 58 -9.69 -0.29 -3.81
C LYS A 58 -9.49 -0.39 -2.31
N LYS A 59 -10.22 0.44 -1.58
CA LYS A 59 -10.26 0.37 -0.13
C LYS A 59 -10.47 -1.07 0.32
N GLY A 60 -9.66 -1.52 1.27
CA GLY A 60 -9.75 -2.86 1.82
C GLY A 60 -8.92 -3.91 1.10
N ASP A 61 -8.42 -3.60 -0.09
CA ASP A 61 -7.55 -4.55 -0.79
C ASP A 61 -6.28 -4.77 0.01
N ARG A 62 -5.86 -6.03 0.08
CA ARG A 62 -4.58 -6.40 0.70
C ARG A 62 -3.51 -6.48 -0.36
N VAL A 63 -2.39 -5.84 -0.11
CA VAL A 63 -1.28 -5.81 -1.06
C VAL A 63 0.04 -6.01 -0.34
N GLN A 64 0.99 -6.57 -1.08
CA GLN A 64 2.39 -6.54 -0.70
C GLN A 64 3.07 -5.55 -1.62
N VAL A 65 3.70 -4.55 -1.04
CA VAL A 65 4.46 -3.55 -1.80
C VAL A 65 5.92 -3.64 -1.45
N SER A 66 6.76 -3.43 -2.45
CA SER A 66 8.20 -3.37 -2.23
C SER A 66 8.79 -2.17 -2.96
N GLY A 67 9.79 -1.58 -2.37
CA GLY A 67 10.42 -0.41 -2.92
C GLY A 67 11.43 0.18 -1.96
N LYS A 68 11.49 1.49 -1.91
CA LYS A 68 12.41 2.24 -1.05
C LYS A 68 11.65 2.92 0.08
N LEU A 69 12.27 2.96 1.24
CA LEU A 69 11.79 3.79 2.33
C LEU A 69 12.25 5.23 2.10
N ASP A 70 11.34 6.16 2.16
CA ASP A 70 11.62 7.58 2.12
C ASP A 70 11.00 8.23 3.35
N ILE A 71 11.71 9.17 3.94
CA ILE A 71 11.21 9.92 5.09
C ILE A 71 10.98 11.36 4.67
N GLU A 72 9.73 11.75 4.62
CA GLU A 72 9.37 13.14 4.35
C GLU A 72 9.38 13.91 5.66
N SER A 73 9.87 15.14 5.64
CA SER A 73 9.88 15.99 6.80
C SER A 73 9.38 17.38 6.45
N TRP A 74 8.70 18.00 7.41
CA TRP A 74 8.21 19.38 7.26
C TRP A 74 8.10 20.01 8.64
N ASP A 75 8.00 21.33 8.66
CA ASP A 75 7.84 22.05 9.91
C ASP A 75 6.34 22.12 10.25
N GLY A 76 6.00 21.63 11.44
CA GLY A 76 4.63 21.70 11.94
C GLY A 76 4.25 23.09 12.39
N SER A 77 2.95 23.31 12.61
CA SER A 77 2.43 24.60 13.06
C SER A 77 2.96 25.02 14.44
N ASP A 78 3.43 24.05 15.21
CA ASP A 78 4.02 24.28 16.53
C ASP A 78 5.53 24.55 16.48
N GLY A 79 6.10 24.66 15.28
CA GLY A 79 7.52 24.86 15.08
C GLY A 79 8.37 23.60 15.20
N LYS A 80 7.76 22.46 15.49
CA LYS A 80 8.48 21.20 15.60
C LYS A 80 8.50 20.47 14.27
N LYS A 81 9.62 19.81 13.98
CA LYS A 81 9.76 19.05 12.75
C LYS A 81 8.91 17.79 12.80
N GLN A 82 8.17 17.55 11.73
CA GLN A 82 7.32 16.38 11.56
C GLN A 82 7.94 15.45 10.54
N TYR A 83 7.68 14.15 10.68
CA TYR A 83 8.22 13.14 9.78
C TYR A 83 7.12 12.17 9.35
N LYS A 84 7.21 11.68 8.14
CA LYS A 84 6.29 10.67 7.63
C LYS A 84 7.06 9.66 6.82
N ALA A 85 6.86 8.37 7.13
CA ALA A 85 7.45 7.29 6.36
C ALA A 85 6.62 7.06 5.11
N THR A 86 7.31 6.95 3.98
CA THR A 86 6.70 6.73 2.67
C THR A 86 7.43 5.59 1.98
N CYS A 87 6.68 4.73 1.31
CA CYS A 87 7.24 3.69 0.46
C CYS A 87 7.13 4.14 -0.98
N ILE A 88 8.26 4.29 -1.65
CA ILE A 88 8.30 4.54 -3.10
C ILE A 88 8.32 3.17 -3.76
N ALA A 89 7.15 2.69 -4.16
CA ALA A 89 6.99 1.32 -4.64
C ALA A 89 7.50 1.16 -6.06
N ASN A 90 8.23 0.09 -6.30
CA ASN A 90 8.61 -0.32 -7.64
C ASN A 90 8.02 -1.67 -8.03
N ASN A 91 7.34 -2.33 -7.10
CA ASN A 91 6.66 -3.58 -7.36
C ASN A 91 5.56 -3.80 -6.34
N PHE A 92 4.56 -4.58 -6.71
CA PHE A 92 3.50 -4.94 -5.78
C PHE A 92 2.84 -6.24 -6.19
N GLU A 93 2.14 -6.85 -5.25
CA GLU A 93 1.33 -8.03 -5.50
C GLU A 93 0.01 -7.86 -4.76
N ARG A 94 -1.09 -8.05 -5.48
CA ARG A 94 -2.42 -8.01 -4.87
C ARG A 94 -2.67 -9.37 -4.21
N LEU A 95 -2.97 -9.35 -2.93
CA LEU A 95 -3.21 -10.57 -2.16
C LEU A 95 -4.71 -10.85 -1.99
N THR A 96 -5.56 -9.85 -2.20
CA THR A 96 -7.00 -9.99 -2.13
C THR A 96 -7.53 -10.54 -3.45
N LYS A 97 -8.29 -11.62 -3.39
CA LYS A 97 -8.86 -12.22 -4.58
C LYS A 97 -10.09 -11.45 -5.04
N LYS A 98 -10.32 -11.44 -6.36
CA LYS A 98 -11.51 -10.82 -6.92
C LYS A 98 -12.74 -11.62 -6.53
N ILE A 99 -13.85 -10.90 -6.40
CA ILE A 99 -15.12 -11.51 -5.98
C ILE A 99 -15.61 -12.58 -6.97
N SER A 100 -15.20 -12.48 -8.22
CA SER A 100 -15.53 -13.49 -9.24
C SER A 100 -15.02 -14.89 -8.89
N ASN A 101 -14.11 -14.99 -7.92
CA ASN A 101 -13.57 -16.26 -7.46
C ASN A 101 -14.40 -16.86 -6.33
N VAL A 102 -15.49 -16.24 -5.94
CA VAL A 102 -16.33 -16.70 -4.84
C VAL A 102 -16.93 -18.08 -5.10
N SER A 103 -17.08 -18.46 -6.36
CA SER A 103 -17.59 -19.78 -6.73
C SER A 103 -16.59 -20.91 -6.45
N ASP A 104 -15.34 -20.59 -6.16
CA ASP A 104 -14.34 -21.58 -5.80
C ASP A 104 -14.64 -22.12 -4.39
N PRO A 105 -14.85 -23.44 -4.24
CA PRO A 105 -15.20 -24.00 -2.92
C PRO A 105 -14.09 -23.83 -1.88
N ASN A 106 -12.86 -23.55 -2.32
CA ASN A 106 -11.74 -23.35 -1.42
C ASN A 106 -11.45 -21.87 -1.14
N PHE A 107 -12.27 -20.98 -1.67
CA PHE A 107 -12.00 -19.55 -1.58
C PHE A 107 -11.85 -19.08 -0.12
N GLY A 108 -12.76 -19.49 0.75
CA GLY A 108 -12.71 -19.10 2.15
C GLY A 108 -11.51 -19.64 2.89
N LEU A 109 -11.09 -20.85 2.54
CA LEU A 109 -9.92 -21.49 3.17
C LEU A 109 -8.63 -20.73 2.83
N GLU A 110 -8.52 -20.28 1.58
CA GLU A 110 -7.35 -19.53 1.16
C GLU A 110 -7.26 -18.18 1.87
N LEU A 111 -8.40 -17.55 2.10
CA LEU A 111 -8.43 -16.28 2.84
C LEU A 111 -8.04 -16.49 4.29
N ASP A 112 -8.45 -17.58 4.90
CA ASP A 112 -8.10 -17.90 6.28
C ASP A 112 -6.59 -18.05 6.43
N ASP A 113 -5.94 -18.67 5.46
CA ASP A 113 -4.50 -18.83 5.48
C ASP A 113 -3.78 -17.48 5.43
N GLU A 114 -4.31 -16.51 4.68
CA GLU A 114 -3.73 -15.18 4.60
C GLU A 114 -3.87 -14.41 5.91
N VAL A 115 -4.92 -14.67 6.65
CA VAL A 115 -5.18 -13.98 7.91
C VAL A 115 -4.27 -14.48 9.02
N ALA A 116 -3.67 -15.64 8.84
CA ALA A 116 -2.89 -16.29 9.90
C ALA A 116 -1.59 -15.56 10.27
N PHE A 117 -1.24 -14.52 9.56
CA PHE A 117 -0.01 -13.82 9.91
C PHE A 117 -0.10 -12.43 10.51
#